data_d1bd299807906b0e660f75fbc954767d
#
_entry.id   d1bd299807906b0e660f75fbc954767d
#
_cell.length_a   1.000
_cell.length_b   1.000
_cell.length_c   1.000
_cell.angle_alpha   90.00
_cell.angle_beta   90.00
_cell.angle_gamma   90.00
#
_symmetry.space_group_name_H-M   'P 1'
#
loop_
_entity.id
_entity.type
_entity.pdbx_description
1 polymer ?
#
loop_
_entity_poly.entity_id
_entity_poly.type
_entity_poly.pdbx_seq_one_letter_code
_entity_poly.pdbx_strand_id
1 'polypeptide(L)'
;MQKYVGFFRFGLFSMIAAMLTANPSAKAESYTLPGESSKPSAEEFIGTRGLVGIYYGHLPRDGHPRLKVTLVLLADPESGAPKGYVLERIGVAEMPNARFITKGSWKLIKDPNRPAAVIYELDSEAPSELRDFWEVDKSTLLVLEKDLRVRRSGFGAPYTVAYALYGLHCNSGQRMRDCSHE
;
A
#
# COMPACT_ATOMS: atom_id res chain seq x y z
N MET A 1 -57.63 5.86 -50.98
CA MET A 1 -57.62 4.41 -51.33
C MET A 1 -56.25 3.86 -51.19
N GLN A 2 -55.99 3.04 -50.23
CA GLN A 2 -55.32 1.73 -50.31
C GLN A 2 -54.99 1.24 -48.91
N LYS A 3 -55.63 0.19 -48.55
CA LYS A 3 -55.42 -0.60 -47.33
C LYS A 3 -54.09 -1.36 -47.43
N TYR A 4 -53.34 -1.47 -46.38
CA TYR A 4 -52.45 -2.61 -46.21
C TYR A 4 -52.52 -3.19 -44.80
N VAL A 5 -52.71 -4.47 -44.82
CA VAL A 5 -52.96 -5.43 -43.78
C VAL A 5 -51.69 -5.76 -43.04
N GLY A 6 -51.88 -6.10 -41.77
CA GLY A 6 -50.84 -6.45 -40.83
C GLY A 6 -49.98 -7.67 -41.11
N PHE A 7 -48.92 -7.77 -40.35
CA PHE A 7 -48.28 -9.01 -40.01
C PHE A 7 -47.68 -8.93 -38.59
N PHE A 8 -48.35 -9.61 -37.68
CA PHE A 8 -47.81 -9.98 -36.38
C PHE A 8 -46.66 -10.98 -36.60
N ARG A 9 -45.47 -10.68 -36.19
CA ARG A 9 -44.40 -11.66 -36.00
C ARG A 9 -44.03 -11.69 -34.52
N PHE A 10 -44.45 -12.78 -33.91
CA PHE A 10 -43.91 -13.28 -32.64
C PHE A 10 -42.42 -13.54 -32.85
N GLY A 11 -41.58 -12.81 -32.13
CA GLY A 11 -40.13 -13.01 -32.05
C GLY A 11 -39.78 -13.49 -30.66
N LEU A 12 -39.27 -14.71 -30.59
CA LEU A 12 -38.77 -15.44 -29.44
C LEU A 12 -37.97 -14.55 -28.46
N PHE A 13 -38.39 -14.55 -27.20
CA PHE A 13 -37.56 -14.15 -26.09
C PHE A 13 -36.43 -15.15 -25.89
N SER A 14 -35.23 -14.82 -26.38
CA SER A 14 -34.02 -15.54 -26.03
C SER A 14 -33.55 -15.03 -24.68
N MET A 15 -33.80 -15.77 -23.61
CA MET A 15 -33.18 -15.58 -22.31
C MET A 15 -31.69 -15.85 -22.44
N ILE A 16 -30.91 -14.77 -22.50
CA ILE A 16 -29.47 -14.83 -22.24
C ILE A 16 -29.30 -14.86 -20.74
N ALA A 17 -29.07 -16.04 -20.18
CA ALA A 17 -28.59 -16.22 -18.84
C ALA A 17 -27.15 -15.65 -18.79
N ALA A 18 -27.00 -14.43 -18.31
CA ALA A 18 -25.71 -13.87 -17.94
C ALA A 18 -25.19 -14.67 -16.74
N MET A 19 -24.29 -15.61 -17.02
CA MET A 19 -23.46 -16.20 -15.96
C MET A 19 -22.58 -15.10 -15.38
N LEU A 20 -22.96 -14.64 -14.20
CA LEU A 20 -22.06 -13.89 -13.33
C LEU A 20 -20.93 -14.84 -12.94
N THR A 21 -19.82 -14.77 -13.64
CA THR A 21 -18.55 -15.30 -13.15
C THR A 21 -18.14 -14.44 -11.95
N ALA A 22 -18.48 -14.93 -10.77
CA ALA A 22 -17.92 -14.42 -9.53
C ALA A 22 -16.40 -14.53 -9.62
N ASN A 23 -15.73 -13.41 -9.64
CA ASN A 23 -14.27 -13.34 -9.60
C ASN A 23 -13.84 -13.59 -8.14
N PRO A 24 -13.30 -14.77 -7.76
CA PRO A 24 -12.99 -15.09 -6.37
C PRO A 24 -11.57 -14.68 -6.00
N SER A 25 -11.18 -13.44 -6.26
CA SER A 25 -9.81 -13.01 -5.93
C SER A 25 -9.72 -11.62 -5.29
N ALA A 26 -10.74 -11.22 -4.55
CA ALA A 26 -10.59 -10.19 -3.55
C ALA A 26 -10.11 -10.86 -2.27
N LYS A 27 -8.80 -11.04 -2.09
CA LYS A 27 -8.23 -11.35 -0.78
C LYS A 27 -8.63 -10.22 0.15
N ALA A 28 -9.43 -10.54 1.16
CA ALA A 28 -9.93 -9.59 2.11
C ALA A 28 -8.77 -8.96 2.90
N GLU A 29 -8.54 -7.67 2.71
CA GLU A 29 -7.73 -6.89 3.67
C GLU A 29 -8.39 -7.06 5.05
N SER A 30 -7.64 -7.61 6.00
CA SER A 30 -8.14 -7.72 7.35
C SER A 30 -8.01 -6.35 8.03
N TYR A 31 -9.12 -5.70 8.29
CA TYR A 31 -9.18 -4.50 9.11
C TYR A 31 -9.50 -4.87 10.56
N THR A 32 -8.90 -4.18 11.50
CA THR A 32 -9.14 -4.35 12.94
C THR A 32 -9.88 -3.12 13.45
N LEU A 33 -11.01 -3.34 14.11
CA LEU A 33 -11.72 -2.28 14.81
C LEU A 33 -10.92 -1.83 16.04
N PRO A 34 -11.08 -0.58 16.53
CA PRO A 34 -10.46 -0.12 17.76
C PRO A 34 -10.87 -1.02 18.92
N GLY A 35 -9.90 -1.73 19.52
CA GLY A 35 -10.13 -2.68 20.62
C GLY A 35 -9.61 -4.10 20.41
N GLU A 36 -9.32 -4.52 19.17
CA GLU A 36 -8.72 -5.83 18.87
C GLU A 36 -7.20 -5.76 18.87
N SER A 37 -6.61 -6.08 20.01
CA SER A 37 -5.17 -5.93 20.33
C SER A 37 -4.29 -7.13 19.91
N SER A 38 -4.71 -7.98 18.99
CA SER A 38 -3.99 -9.26 18.76
C SER A 38 -3.19 -9.32 17.43
N LYS A 39 -3.02 -8.21 16.71
CA LYS A 39 -2.22 -8.21 15.48
C LYS A 39 -0.88 -7.55 15.68
N PRO A 40 0.22 -8.12 15.11
CA PRO A 40 1.55 -7.61 15.30
C PRO A 40 1.62 -6.13 14.90
N SER A 41 2.12 -5.31 15.81
CA SER A 41 2.47 -3.93 15.53
C SER A 41 3.92 -3.86 15.04
N ALA A 42 4.30 -2.74 14.42
CA ALA A 42 5.70 -2.54 14.04
C ALA A 42 6.66 -2.65 15.24
N GLU A 43 6.17 -2.39 16.44
CA GLU A 43 6.95 -2.53 17.70
C GLU A 43 7.46 -3.95 17.96
N GLU A 44 6.75 -4.99 17.49
CA GLU A 44 7.18 -6.38 17.64
C GLU A 44 8.42 -6.74 16.83
N PHE A 45 8.77 -5.91 15.85
CA PHE A 45 9.92 -6.13 14.99
C PHE A 45 11.18 -5.40 15.45
N ILE A 46 11.08 -4.55 16.49
CA ILE A 46 12.24 -3.86 17.06
C ILE A 46 13.20 -4.89 17.67
N GLY A 47 14.44 -4.92 17.17
CA GLY A 47 15.45 -5.88 17.59
C GLY A 47 15.34 -7.27 16.97
N THR A 48 14.43 -7.49 16.02
CA THR A 48 14.33 -8.74 15.29
C THR A 48 15.54 -8.91 14.35
N ARG A 49 16.15 -10.10 14.35
CA ARG A 49 17.18 -10.43 13.37
C ARG A 49 16.62 -10.37 11.96
N GLY A 50 17.33 -9.72 11.05
CA GLY A 50 16.90 -9.53 9.66
C GLY A 50 15.99 -8.32 9.46
N LEU A 51 15.82 -7.45 10.45
CA LEU A 51 15.18 -6.17 10.26
C LEU A 51 16.02 -5.29 9.32
N VAL A 52 15.44 -4.91 8.17
CA VAL A 52 16.05 -3.96 7.22
C VAL A 52 15.77 -2.54 7.66
N GLY A 53 14.52 -2.25 8.03
CA GLY A 53 14.12 -0.94 8.54
C GLY A 53 12.66 -0.89 8.96
N ILE A 54 12.36 0.09 9.79
CA ILE A 54 11.00 0.53 10.11
C ILE A 54 10.88 1.97 9.64
N TYR A 55 9.92 2.22 8.75
CA TYR A 55 9.69 3.54 8.16
C TYR A 55 8.30 4.02 8.50
N TYR A 56 8.19 5.29 8.86
CA TYR A 56 6.94 5.91 9.29
C TYR A 56 6.71 7.24 8.57
N GLY A 57 5.45 7.55 8.27
CA GLY A 57 5.10 8.84 7.67
C GLY A 57 3.62 9.15 7.71
N HIS A 58 3.35 10.44 7.49
CA HIS A 58 2.00 10.97 7.31
C HIS A 58 1.84 11.42 5.87
N LEU A 59 1.19 10.59 5.06
CA LEU A 59 1.01 10.88 3.66
C LEU A 59 -0.20 11.81 3.45
N PRO A 60 -0.06 12.85 2.61
CA PRO A 60 -1.18 13.75 2.30
C PRO A 60 -2.31 12.98 1.60
N ARG A 61 -3.54 13.45 1.80
CA ARG A 61 -4.74 12.95 1.10
C ARG A 61 -5.67 14.13 0.79
N ASP A 62 -6.15 14.17 -0.45
CA ASP A 62 -7.06 15.23 -0.89
C ASP A 62 -8.40 15.14 -0.14
N GLY A 63 -8.77 16.22 0.56
CA GLY A 63 -10.05 16.31 1.27
C GLY A 63 -10.23 15.39 2.49
N HIS A 64 -9.20 14.67 2.91
CA HIS A 64 -9.26 13.69 4.01
C HIS A 64 -8.13 13.90 5.03
N PRO A 65 -8.27 13.36 6.25
CA PRO A 65 -7.15 13.30 7.20
C PRO A 65 -5.94 12.61 6.59
N ARG A 66 -4.74 13.00 7.03
CA ARG A 66 -3.48 12.38 6.58
C ARG A 66 -3.49 10.88 6.87
N LEU A 67 -3.04 10.10 5.90
CA LEU A 67 -2.83 8.66 6.06
C LEU A 67 -1.54 8.43 6.85
N LYS A 68 -1.65 7.83 8.04
CA LYS A 68 -0.48 7.34 8.77
C LYS A 68 -0.07 6.00 8.17
N VAL A 69 1.20 5.88 7.83
CA VAL A 69 1.77 4.67 7.25
C VAL A 69 2.97 4.25 8.07
N THR A 70 3.04 2.96 8.39
CA THR A 70 4.25 2.32 8.92
C THR A 70 4.60 1.15 8.03
N LEU A 71 5.83 1.10 7.55
CA LEU A 71 6.38 0.02 6.74
C LEU A 71 7.54 -0.63 7.48
N VAL A 72 7.44 -1.93 7.72
CA VAL A 72 8.54 -2.77 8.23
C VAL A 72 9.04 -3.64 7.09
N LEU A 73 10.34 -3.62 6.81
CA LEU A 73 11.00 -4.47 5.84
C LEU A 73 11.87 -5.50 6.56
N LEU A 74 11.71 -6.76 6.20
CA LEU A 74 12.44 -7.89 6.76
C LEU A 74 13.24 -8.61 5.67
N ALA A 75 14.46 -8.97 5.99
CA ALA A 75 15.32 -9.83 5.18
C ALA A 75 15.58 -11.14 5.91
N ASP A 76 16.07 -12.10 5.20
CA ASP A 76 16.60 -13.32 5.79
C ASP A 76 17.89 -12.99 6.59
N PRO A 77 17.97 -13.35 7.86
CA PRO A 77 19.08 -12.93 8.72
C PRO A 77 20.43 -13.55 8.36
N GLU A 78 20.45 -14.64 7.59
CA GLU A 78 21.69 -15.34 7.20
C GLU A 78 22.18 -14.87 5.83
N SER A 79 21.26 -14.75 4.86
CA SER A 79 21.61 -14.40 3.48
C SER A 79 21.45 -12.92 3.16
N GLY A 80 20.69 -12.15 3.97
CA GLY A 80 20.30 -10.78 3.68
C GLY A 80 19.27 -10.65 2.55
N ALA A 81 18.76 -11.77 2.01
CA ALA A 81 17.81 -11.76 0.92
C ALA A 81 16.46 -11.17 1.36
N PRO A 82 15.74 -10.45 0.47
CA PRO A 82 14.39 -9.97 0.73
C PRO A 82 13.48 -11.10 1.21
N LYS A 83 12.72 -10.88 2.30
CA LYS A 83 11.86 -11.91 2.88
C LYS A 83 10.42 -11.48 2.97
N GLY A 84 10.12 -10.48 3.79
CA GLY A 84 8.74 -10.07 4.03
C GLY A 84 8.60 -8.62 4.43
N TYR A 85 7.38 -8.11 4.39
CA TYR A 85 7.05 -6.80 4.91
C TYR A 85 5.79 -6.84 5.77
N VAL A 86 5.64 -5.81 6.60
CA VAL A 86 4.40 -5.45 7.27
C VAL A 86 4.12 -4.00 6.96
N LEU A 87 2.97 -3.73 6.34
CA LEU A 87 2.49 -2.40 6.02
C LEU A 87 1.25 -2.10 6.86
N GLU A 88 1.38 -1.16 7.77
CA GLU A 88 0.28 -0.68 8.59
C GLU A 88 -0.20 0.68 8.08
N ARG A 89 -1.52 0.84 7.97
CA ARG A 89 -2.19 2.07 7.55
C ARG A 89 -3.27 2.44 8.54
N ILE A 90 -3.31 3.70 8.97
CA ILE A 90 -4.36 4.25 9.83
C ILE A 90 -4.92 5.50 9.18
N GLY A 91 -6.24 5.67 9.20
CA GLY A 91 -6.91 6.82 8.58
C GLY A 91 -7.29 6.59 7.12
N VAL A 92 -7.61 5.34 6.75
CA VAL A 92 -8.02 4.98 5.38
C VAL A 92 -9.47 5.41 5.13
N ALA A 93 -9.70 6.14 4.04
CA ALA A 93 -11.02 6.56 3.56
C ALA A 93 -11.89 7.22 4.65
N GLU A 94 -13.10 6.73 4.83
CA GLU A 94 -14.08 7.24 5.79
C GLU A 94 -13.91 6.67 7.21
N MET A 95 -12.91 5.82 7.41
CA MET A 95 -12.59 5.18 8.68
C MET A 95 -11.30 5.74 9.30
N PRO A 96 -11.32 6.95 9.88
CA PRO A 96 -10.10 7.66 10.31
C PRO A 96 -9.32 6.95 11.41
N ASN A 97 -9.97 6.09 12.18
CA ASN A 97 -9.35 5.33 13.27
C ASN A 97 -9.16 3.85 12.95
N ALA A 98 -9.60 3.39 11.78
CA ALA A 98 -9.40 2.00 11.39
C ALA A 98 -7.93 1.74 11.05
N ARG A 99 -7.46 0.60 11.53
CA ARG A 99 -6.11 0.10 11.32
C ARG A 99 -6.15 -1.04 10.32
N PHE A 100 -5.39 -0.91 9.24
CA PHE A 100 -5.24 -1.91 8.19
C PHE A 100 -3.83 -2.44 8.20
N ILE A 101 -3.67 -3.76 8.26
CA ILE A 101 -2.36 -4.40 8.21
C ILE A 101 -2.31 -5.32 7.01
N THR A 102 -1.34 -5.07 6.14
CA THR A 102 -1.02 -5.91 4.98
C THR A 102 0.35 -6.54 5.20
N LYS A 103 0.50 -7.81 4.86
CA LYS A 103 1.76 -8.54 4.93
C LYS A 103 2.01 -9.22 3.60
N GLY A 104 3.26 -9.32 3.21
CA GLY A 104 3.64 -9.98 1.97
C GLY A 104 5.14 -10.07 1.82
N SER A 105 5.59 -10.23 0.60
CA SER A 105 6.98 -10.28 0.19
C SER A 105 7.39 -9.01 -0.54
N TRP A 106 8.68 -8.72 -0.52
CA TRP A 106 9.24 -7.59 -1.26
C TRP A 106 10.47 -8.01 -2.05
N LYS A 107 10.84 -7.23 -3.02
CA LYS A 107 12.06 -7.42 -3.82
C LYS A 107 12.71 -6.09 -4.14
N LEU A 108 13.96 -6.16 -4.56
CA LEU A 108 14.67 -5.03 -5.16
C LEU A 108 14.41 -5.00 -6.66
N ILE A 109 14.06 -3.84 -7.17
CA ILE A 109 13.94 -3.60 -8.61
C ILE A 109 14.91 -2.52 -9.07
N LYS A 110 15.22 -2.52 -10.35
CA LYS A 110 16.07 -1.51 -11.00
C LYS A 110 15.21 -0.52 -11.76
N ASP A 111 15.54 0.76 -11.63
CA ASP A 111 15.02 1.80 -12.51
C ASP A 111 15.98 2.02 -13.67
N PRO A 112 15.56 1.81 -14.93
CA PRO A 112 16.42 2.05 -16.09
C PRO A 112 16.96 3.48 -16.17
N ASN A 113 16.20 4.45 -15.66
CA ASN A 113 16.55 5.87 -15.66
C ASN A 113 17.45 6.27 -14.47
N ARG A 114 17.50 5.44 -13.44
CA ARG A 114 18.27 5.64 -12.20
C ARG A 114 18.94 4.33 -11.77
N PRO A 115 19.96 3.86 -12.50
CA PRO A 115 20.54 2.52 -12.27
C PRO A 115 21.17 2.34 -10.90
N ALA A 116 21.54 3.42 -10.21
CA ALA A 116 22.06 3.41 -8.84
C ALA A 116 20.97 3.49 -7.77
N ALA A 117 19.70 3.70 -8.15
CA ALA A 117 18.61 3.78 -7.17
C ALA A 117 18.30 2.40 -6.57
N VAL A 118 18.14 2.36 -5.26
CA VAL A 118 17.60 1.20 -4.54
C VAL A 118 16.10 1.36 -4.45
N ILE A 119 15.35 0.47 -5.11
CA ILE A 119 13.90 0.52 -5.12
C ILE A 119 13.36 -0.78 -4.53
N TYR A 120 12.52 -0.65 -3.52
CA TYR A 120 11.76 -1.73 -2.90
C TYR A 120 10.39 -1.82 -3.58
N GLU A 121 10.09 -2.97 -4.17
CA GLU A 121 8.76 -3.28 -4.70
C GLU A 121 8.09 -4.31 -3.78
N LEU A 122 6.96 -3.93 -3.18
CA LEU A 122 6.09 -4.84 -2.45
C LEU A 122 5.24 -5.65 -3.44
N ASP A 123 4.83 -6.84 -3.03
CA ASP A 123 3.97 -7.69 -3.87
C ASP A 123 2.55 -7.13 -4.07
N SER A 124 1.70 -7.90 -4.77
CA SER A 124 0.34 -7.49 -5.11
C SER A 124 -0.61 -7.37 -3.92
N GLU A 125 -0.21 -7.84 -2.74
CA GLU A 125 -1.00 -7.69 -1.51
C GLU A 125 -0.96 -6.23 -1.01
N ALA A 126 0.11 -5.49 -1.30
CA ALA A 126 0.19 -4.07 -0.99
C ALA A 126 -0.75 -3.25 -1.89
N PRO A 127 -1.40 -2.20 -1.34
CA PRO A 127 -2.15 -1.25 -2.15
C PRO A 127 -1.27 -0.66 -3.26
N SER A 128 -1.84 -0.50 -4.44
CA SER A 128 -1.08 -0.05 -5.62
C SER A 128 -0.38 1.29 -5.42
N GLU A 129 -0.96 2.15 -4.58
CA GLU A 129 -0.41 3.46 -4.25
C GLU A 129 0.73 3.43 -3.21
N LEU A 130 0.99 2.28 -2.58
CA LEU A 130 2.02 2.07 -1.57
C LEU A 130 2.82 0.80 -1.88
N ARG A 131 3.13 0.58 -3.14
CA ARG A 131 3.84 -0.61 -3.58
C ARG A 131 5.31 -0.36 -3.81
N ASP A 132 5.67 0.78 -4.38
CA ASP A 132 7.02 1.07 -4.82
C ASP A 132 7.63 2.20 -4.00
N PHE A 133 8.83 1.97 -3.47
CA PHE A 133 9.54 2.90 -2.61
C PHE A 133 10.99 3.05 -3.06
N TRP A 134 11.44 4.30 -3.23
CA TRP A 134 12.84 4.61 -3.51
C TRP A 134 13.56 4.99 -2.21
N GLU A 135 14.60 4.25 -1.86
CA GLU A 135 15.53 4.60 -0.80
C GLU A 135 16.44 5.73 -1.29
N VAL A 136 16.19 6.94 -0.79
CA VAL A 136 17.03 8.11 -1.07
C VAL A 136 18.30 8.06 -0.23
N ASP A 137 18.12 7.67 1.02
CA ASP A 137 19.15 7.41 2.00
C ASP A 137 18.63 6.35 3.01
N LYS A 138 19.47 5.92 3.95
CA LYS A 138 19.12 4.86 4.91
C LYS A 138 17.92 5.17 5.80
N SER A 139 17.57 6.45 5.90
CA SER A 139 16.49 6.93 6.77
C SER A 139 15.28 7.44 6.00
N THR A 140 15.33 7.50 4.65
CA THR A 140 14.26 8.13 3.86
C THR A 140 13.82 7.26 2.69
N LEU A 141 12.54 6.92 2.66
CA LEU A 141 11.87 6.30 1.52
C LEU A 141 10.91 7.28 0.85
N LEU A 142 11.02 7.46 -0.44
CA LEU A 142 10.02 8.18 -1.24
C LEU A 142 9.05 7.18 -1.86
N VAL A 143 7.76 7.46 -1.72
CA VAL A 143 6.72 6.68 -2.40
C VAL A 143 6.74 6.98 -3.88
N LEU A 144 6.74 5.94 -4.71
CA LEU A 144 6.72 6.06 -6.15
C LEU A 144 5.34 5.79 -6.73
N GLU A 145 5.10 6.31 -7.91
CA GLU A 145 3.99 5.93 -8.79
C GLU A 145 4.38 4.69 -9.60
N LYS A 146 3.42 4.08 -10.26
CA LYS A 146 3.62 2.86 -11.07
C LYS A 146 4.70 3.01 -12.17
N ASP A 147 4.95 4.23 -12.63
CA ASP A 147 5.99 4.55 -13.60
C ASP A 147 7.33 4.93 -12.95
N LEU A 148 7.51 4.63 -11.69
CA LEU A 148 8.68 4.88 -10.85
C LEU A 148 9.01 6.37 -10.67
N ARG A 149 8.09 7.28 -10.96
CA ARG A 149 8.21 8.69 -10.61
C ARG A 149 7.88 8.91 -9.13
N VAL A 150 8.54 9.89 -8.52
CA VAL A 150 8.23 10.27 -7.14
C VAL A 150 6.81 10.80 -7.05
N ARG A 151 5.99 10.16 -6.21
CA ARG A 151 4.62 10.60 -5.94
C ARG A 151 4.62 11.94 -5.23
N ARG A 152 3.81 12.87 -5.72
CA ARG A 152 3.70 14.21 -5.18
C ARG A 152 2.24 14.58 -4.95
N SER A 153 1.98 15.35 -3.89
CA SER A 153 0.66 15.92 -3.67
C SER A 153 0.39 17.05 -4.66
N GLY A 154 -0.81 17.06 -5.24
CA GLY A 154 -1.28 18.14 -6.11
C GLY A 154 -1.81 19.37 -5.37
N PHE A 155 -1.58 19.51 -4.06
CA PHE A 155 -2.10 20.62 -3.27
C PHE A 155 -1.48 21.96 -3.69
N GLY A 156 -2.18 22.66 -4.55
CA GLY A 156 -2.01 24.09 -4.85
C GLY A 156 -0.58 24.55 -5.16
N ALA A 157 -0.37 25.13 -6.34
CA ALA A 157 0.88 25.81 -6.64
C ALA A 157 1.24 26.83 -5.52
N PRO A 158 2.54 27.01 -5.17
CA PRO A 158 3.70 26.51 -5.92
C PRO A 158 4.41 25.29 -5.30
N TYR A 159 3.87 24.67 -4.25
CA TYR A 159 4.61 23.65 -3.48
C TYR A 159 3.96 22.28 -3.63
N THR A 160 4.64 21.36 -4.31
CA THR A 160 4.32 19.93 -4.28
C THR A 160 5.16 19.25 -3.20
N VAL A 161 4.50 18.52 -2.30
CA VAL A 161 5.19 17.75 -1.26
C VAL A 161 5.37 16.32 -1.76
N ALA A 162 6.57 15.79 -1.71
CA ALA A 162 6.82 14.39 -1.98
C ALA A 162 6.22 13.53 -0.87
N TYR A 163 5.67 12.38 -1.23
CA TYR A 163 5.21 11.39 -0.26
C TYR A 163 6.43 10.64 0.28
N ALA A 164 6.78 10.87 1.52
CA ALA A 164 7.95 10.28 2.15
C ALA A 164 7.61 9.53 3.43
N LEU A 165 8.34 8.44 3.68
CA LEU A 165 8.40 7.74 4.95
C LEU A 165 9.82 7.90 5.51
N TYR A 166 9.91 8.06 6.82
CA TYR A 166 11.17 8.29 7.53
C TYR A 166 11.52 7.10 8.40
N GLY A 167 12.78 6.71 8.39
CA GLY A 167 13.31 5.63 9.21
C GLY A 167 13.17 5.93 10.69
N LEU A 168 12.78 4.92 11.45
CA LEU A 168 12.74 4.97 12.91
C LEU A 168 13.96 4.25 13.46
N HIS A 169 14.78 4.96 14.23
CA HIS A 169 15.91 4.38 14.95
C HIS A 169 15.46 4.05 16.36
N CYS A 170 15.22 2.77 16.60
CA CYS A 170 14.79 2.25 17.88
C CYS A 170 15.84 1.33 18.48
N ASN A 171 16.17 1.53 19.75
CA ASN A 171 16.96 0.56 20.50
C ASN A 171 16.08 -0.61 20.96
N SER A 172 16.69 -1.78 21.15
CA SER A 172 15.99 -2.95 21.70
C SER A 172 15.23 -2.58 22.97
N GLY A 173 13.94 -2.86 23.00
CA GLY A 173 13.05 -2.59 24.13
C GLY A 173 12.43 -1.18 24.17
N GLN A 174 12.77 -0.30 23.23
CA GLN A 174 12.05 0.97 23.10
C GLN A 174 10.67 0.79 22.48
N ARG A 175 9.71 1.62 22.90
CA ARG A 175 8.44 1.74 22.20
C ARG A 175 8.62 2.66 20.99
N MET A 176 7.88 2.39 19.91
CA MET A 176 7.98 3.14 18.65
C MET A 176 7.85 4.66 18.81
N ARG A 177 7.01 5.12 19.77
CA ARG A 177 6.88 6.56 20.12
C ARG A 177 8.13 7.19 20.72
N ASP A 178 9.02 6.37 21.26
CA ASP A 178 10.23 6.80 21.96
C ASP A 178 11.47 6.68 21.05
N CYS A 179 11.26 6.24 19.79
CA CYS A 179 12.31 6.13 18.77
C CYS A 179 12.62 7.50 18.17
N SER A 180 13.87 7.70 17.80
CA SER A 180 14.31 8.94 17.13
C SER A 180 14.11 8.86 15.62
N HIS A 181 13.88 10.02 15.03
CA HIS A 181 14.05 10.24 13.58
C HIS A 181 15.42 10.90 13.39
N GLU A 182 16.25 10.35 12.54
CA GLU A 182 17.43 11.05 12.04
C GLU A 182 17.12 11.89 10.82
#